data_0bf233161faab419d61854107d33c9b6
#
_entry.id   0bf233161faab419d61854107d33c9b6
#
_cell.length_a   1.000
_cell.length_b   1.000
_cell.length_c   1.000
_cell.angle_alpha   90.00
_cell.angle_beta   90.00
_cell.angle_gamma   90.00
#
_symmetry.space_group_name_H-M   'P 1'
#
loop_
_entity.id
_entity.type
_entity.pdbx_description
1 polymer ?
#
loop_
_entity_poly.entity_id
_entity_poly.type
_entity_poly.pdbx_seq_one_letter_code
_entity_poly.pdbx_strand_id
1 'polypeptide(L)'
;REDIIKMLDAAIHAPSPKNQQTWHFVVIQNKGLINKIAGIVEKNHTSLAEMAKVEKQRKLMMTLLPYYTCFKNAPVLVVVYSKEYYMIEETILKDNNASEEVLNELRFPNSAAQGIGAAIENFLLAATELGYGTCYMIGPTHSKGEIEELINFEKDEYKLMAMISLGVAEDDTPNSPPRKSLEEVVTFVE
;
A
#
# COMPACT_ATOMS: atom_id res chain seq x y z
N ARG A 1 10.19 -15.54 -11.72
CA ARG A 1 8.74 -15.80 -11.52
C ARG A 1 8.49 -16.74 -10.34
N GLU A 2 9.28 -17.79 -10.18
CA GLU A 2 9.14 -18.76 -9.08
C GLU A 2 9.26 -18.08 -7.71
N ASP A 3 10.24 -17.22 -7.50
CA ASP A 3 10.42 -16.52 -6.23
C ASP A 3 9.27 -15.55 -5.95
N ILE A 4 8.73 -14.85 -6.96
CA ILE A 4 7.55 -14.01 -6.80
C ILE A 4 6.34 -14.85 -6.32
N ILE A 5 6.19 -16.07 -6.83
CA ILE A 5 5.13 -16.99 -6.38
C ILE A 5 5.32 -17.37 -4.91
N LYS A 6 6.55 -17.65 -4.45
CA LYS A 6 6.83 -17.93 -3.03
C LYS A 6 6.49 -16.73 -2.13
N MET A 7 6.85 -15.52 -2.56
CA MET A 7 6.52 -14.29 -1.83
C MET A 7 5.00 -14.06 -1.74
N LEU A 8 4.28 -14.30 -2.84
CA LEU A 8 2.83 -14.19 -2.88
C LEU A 8 2.14 -15.28 -2.06
N ASP A 9 2.69 -16.49 -2.04
CA ASP A 9 2.21 -17.58 -1.20
C ASP A 9 2.36 -17.20 0.28
N ALA A 10 3.50 -16.66 0.71
CA ALA A 10 3.68 -16.12 2.05
C ALA A 10 2.66 -15.01 2.36
N ALA A 11 2.42 -14.11 1.42
CA ALA A 11 1.47 -13.02 1.59
C ALA A 11 0.04 -13.51 1.88
N ILE A 12 -0.46 -14.48 1.12
CA ILE A 12 -1.84 -14.98 1.28
C ILE A 12 -2.04 -15.81 2.56
N HIS A 13 -0.97 -16.20 3.25
CA HIS A 13 -1.02 -16.85 4.57
C HIS A 13 -1.16 -15.85 5.73
N ALA A 14 -1.21 -14.55 5.45
CA ALA A 14 -1.48 -13.55 6.47
C ALA A 14 -2.87 -13.72 7.09
N PRO A 15 -3.06 -13.38 8.38
CA PRO A 15 -4.38 -13.34 8.98
C PRO A 15 -5.24 -12.26 8.32
N SER A 16 -6.52 -12.54 8.14
CA SER A 16 -7.49 -11.54 7.72
C SER A 16 -8.75 -11.61 8.56
N PRO A 17 -9.39 -10.50 8.91
CA PRO A 17 -10.59 -10.49 9.72
C PRO A 17 -11.69 -11.36 9.12
N LYS A 18 -12.27 -12.25 9.94
CA LYS A 18 -13.28 -13.24 9.49
C LYS A 18 -12.84 -14.06 8.25
N ASN A 19 -11.54 -14.20 8.02
CA ASN A 19 -10.94 -14.87 6.86
C ASN A 19 -11.47 -14.37 5.50
N GLN A 20 -11.82 -13.09 5.40
CA GLN A 20 -12.39 -12.55 4.16
C GLN A 20 -11.36 -12.34 3.05
N GLN A 21 -10.06 -12.34 3.35
CA GLN A 21 -8.97 -12.30 2.38
C GLN A 21 -9.24 -11.25 1.27
N THR A 22 -9.43 -10.01 1.70
CA THR A 22 -9.88 -8.90 0.83
C THR A 22 -8.86 -8.46 -0.21
N TRP A 23 -7.65 -9.01 -0.18
CA TRP A 23 -6.54 -8.65 -1.06
C TRP A 23 -6.64 -9.22 -2.47
N HIS A 24 -6.02 -8.51 -3.40
CA HIS A 24 -5.66 -9.02 -4.72
C HIS A 24 -4.34 -8.38 -5.17
N PHE A 25 -3.45 -9.17 -5.74
CA PHE A 25 -2.12 -8.72 -6.16
C PHE A 25 -2.02 -8.74 -7.69
N VAL A 26 -1.65 -7.61 -8.28
CA VAL A 26 -1.33 -7.51 -9.72
C VAL A 26 0.18 -7.32 -9.87
N VAL A 27 0.85 -8.29 -10.48
CA VAL A 27 2.30 -8.28 -10.67
C VAL A 27 2.63 -7.74 -12.06
N ILE A 28 3.38 -6.66 -12.11
CA ILE A 28 3.77 -5.98 -13.34
C ILE A 28 5.28 -6.14 -13.53
N GLN A 29 5.68 -6.79 -14.64
CA GLN A 29 7.06 -6.94 -15.08
C GLN A 29 7.32 -6.15 -16.38
N ASN A 30 6.29 -5.52 -16.93
CA ASN A 30 6.40 -4.70 -18.12
C ASN A 30 6.98 -3.33 -17.74
N LYS A 31 8.25 -3.10 -18.07
CA LYS A 31 8.96 -1.85 -17.78
C LYS A 31 8.29 -0.61 -18.37
N GLY A 32 7.70 -0.74 -19.57
CA GLY A 32 6.96 0.34 -20.23
C GLY A 32 5.72 0.74 -19.40
N LEU A 33 4.99 -0.24 -18.85
CA LEU A 33 3.84 0.01 -17.99
C LEU A 33 4.26 0.62 -16.65
N ILE A 34 5.34 0.11 -16.02
CA ILE A 34 5.90 0.69 -14.79
C ILE A 34 6.26 2.16 -14.99
N ASN A 35 6.92 2.48 -16.10
CA ASN A 35 7.29 3.86 -16.42
C ASN A 35 6.07 4.77 -16.65
N LYS A 36 5.01 4.26 -17.29
CA LYS A 36 3.75 5.01 -17.46
C LYS A 36 3.09 5.31 -16.11
N ILE A 37 3.05 4.33 -15.22
CA ILE A 37 2.54 4.51 -13.84
C ILE A 37 3.36 5.57 -13.10
N ALA A 38 4.70 5.51 -13.20
CA ALA A 38 5.57 6.51 -12.57
C ALA A 38 5.30 7.93 -13.13
N GLY A 39 5.09 8.06 -14.44
CA GLY A 39 4.73 9.34 -15.07
C GLY A 39 3.39 9.90 -14.59
N ILE A 40 2.38 9.05 -14.36
CA ILE A 40 1.10 9.46 -13.77
C ILE A 40 1.32 9.98 -12.35
N VAL A 41 2.06 9.24 -11.52
CA VAL A 41 2.36 9.64 -10.14
C VAL A 41 3.12 10.97 -10.12
N GLU A 42 4.15 11.14 -10.95
CA GLU A 42 4.95 12.36 -11.05
C GLU A 42 4.10 13.58 -11.44
N LYS A 43 3.27 13.43 -12.49
CA LYS A 43 2.34 14.46 -12.95
C LYS A 43 1.39 14.90 -11.84
N ASN A 44 0.71 13.95 -11.21
CA ASN A 44 -0.32 14.25 -10.21
C ASN A 44 0.29 14.80 -8.92
N HIS A 45 1.47 14.28 -8.53
CA HIS A 45 2.21 14.79 -7.39
C HIS A 45 2.64 16.25 -7.59
N THR A 46 3.16 16.58 -8.77
CA THR A 46 3.53 17.95 -9.14
C THR A 46 2.32 18.88 -9.16
N SER A 47 1.23 18.45 -9.78
CA SER A 47 -0.02 19.23 -9.79
C SER A 47 -0.55 19.48 -8.38
N LEU A 48 -0.48 18.49 -7.49
CA LEU A 48 -0.88 18.66 -6.09
C LEU A 48 0.05 19.64 -5.36
N ALA A 49 1.36 19.59 -5.62
CA ALA A 49 2.32 20.54 -5.05
C ALA A 49 2.06 21.98 -5.50
N GLU A 50 1.64 22.18 -6.76
CA GLU A 50 1.29 23.50 -7.32
C GLU A 50 0.03 24.09 -6.69
N MET A 51 -0.88 23.28 -6.14
CA MET A 51 -2.05 23.73 -5.42
C MET A 51 -1.73 24.29 -4.02
N ALA A 52 -0.51 24.10 -3.52
CA ALA A 52 -0.11 24.55 -2.19
C ALA A 52 -0.12 26.08 -2.11
N LYS A 53 -0.84 26.61 -1.14
CA LYS A 53 -0.94 28.07 -0.87
C LYS A 53 0.31 28.64 -0.18
N VAL A 54 1.15 27.77 0.36
CA VAL A 54 2.34 28.15 1.12
C VAL A 54 3.57 27.49 0.47
N GLU A 55 4.58 28.28 0.15
CA GLU A 55 5.81 27.82 -0.54
C GLU A 55 6.52 26.69 0.23
N LYS A 56 6.50 26.74 1.59
CA LYS A 56 7.06 25.67 2.42
C LYS A 56 6.37 24.32 2.18
N GLN A 57 5.04 24.31 2.00
CA GLN A 57 4.27 23.10 1.70
C GLN A 57 4.62 22.57 0.31
N ARG A 58 4.73 23.45 -0.69
CA ARG A 58 5.12 23.08 -2.05
C ARG A 58 6.51 22.45 -2.08
N LYS A 59 7.49 23.07 -1.44
CA LYS A 59 8.84 22.53 -1.34
C LYS A 59 8.88 21.17 -0.65
N LEU A 60 8.18 21.03 0.48
CA LEU A 60 8.10 19.75 1.20
C LEU A 60 7.48 18.67 0.30
N MET A 61 6.39 18.99 -0.38
CA MET A 61 5.73 18.06 -1.30
C MET A 61 6.69 17.59 -2.39
N MET A 62 7.39 18.51 -3.05
CA MET A 62 8.36 18.16 -4.10
C MET A 62 9.56 17.34 -3.57
N THR A 63 9.96 17.53 -2.32
CA THR A 63 11.00 16.70 -1.68
C THR A 63 10.57 15.24 -1.52
N LEU A 64 9.26 14.96 -1.45
CA LEU A 64 8.71 13.61 -1.32
C LEU A 64 8.61 12.87 -2.66
N LEU A 65 8.64 13.58 -3.79
CA LEU A 65 8.45 12.97 -5.12
C LEU A 65 9.39 11.77 -5.40
N PRO A 66 10.70 11.80 -5.08
CA PRO A 66 11.57 10.65 -5.30
C PRO A 66 11.12 9.39 -4.54
N TYR A 67 10.57 9.55 -3.34
CA TYR A 67 10.03 8.42 -2.56
C TYR A 67 8.76 7.84 -3.18
N TYR A 68 7.95 8.68 -3.84
CA TYR A 68 6.70 8.26 -4.47
C TYR A 68 6.92 7.62 -5.84
N THR A 69 8.10 7.81 -6.44
CA THR A 69 8.46 7.28 -7.75
C THR A 69 9.66 6.32 -7.72
N CYS A 70 10.11 5.90 -6.52
CA CYS A 70 11.30 5.04 -6.36
C CYS A 70 11.16 3.69 -7.10
N PHE A 71 9.95 3.24 -7.37
CA PHE A 71 9.67 2.01 -8.12
C PHE A 71 9.97 2.10 -9.62
N LYS A 72 10.23 3.29 -10.17
CA LYS A 72 10.42 3.54 -11.62
C LYS A 72 11.49 2.66 -12.24
N ASN A 73 12.56 2.36 -11.50
CA ASN A 73 13.68 1.54 -11.97
C ASN A 73 13.58 0.08 -11.53
N ALA A 74 12.61 -0.28 -10.71
CA ALA A 74 12.43 -1.65 -10.27
C ALA A 74 12.03 -2.58 -11.43
N PRO A 75 12.55 -3.81 -11.48
CA PRO A 75 12.17 -4.80 -12.50
C PRO A 75 10.75 -5.34 -12.32
N VAL A 76 10.21 -5.23 -11.10
CA VAL A 76 8.87 -5.71 -10.75
C VAL A 76 8.17 -4.67 -9.89
N LEU A 77 6.90 -4.43 -10.21
CA LEU A 77 5.97 -3.66 -9.38
C LEU A 77 4.78 -4.56 -9.04
N VAL A 78 4.51 -4.73 -7.76
CA VAL A 78 3.30 -5.41 -7.28
C VAL A 78 2.30 -4.34 -6.84
N VAL A 79 1.16 -4.30 -7.50
CA VAL A 79 0.05 -3.40 -7.14
C VAL A 79 -0.94 -4.18 -6.29
N VAL A 80 -1.20 -3.69 -5.10
CA VAL A 80 -2.03 -4.35 -4.10
C VAL A 80 -3.40 -3.69 -4.06
N TYR A 81 -4.41 -4.48 -4.34
CA TYR A 81 -5.81 -4.08 -4.30
C TYR A 81 -6.51 -4.68 -3.09
N SER A 82 -7.55 -4.02 -2.63
CA SER A 82 -8.49 -4.55 -1.64
C SER A 82 -9.92 -4.30 -2.06
N LYS A 83 -10.77 -5.29 -1.82
CA LYS A 83 -12.21 -5.05 -1.78
C LYS A 83 -12.65 -4.61 -0.39
N GLU A 84 -13.85 -4.08 -0.31
CA GLU A 84 -14.45 -3.67 0.95
C GLU A 84 -14.60 -4.85 1.91
N TYR A 85 -14.31 -4.61 3.19
CA TYR A 85 -14.50 -5.59 4.25
C TYR A 85 -15.97 -5.57 4.69
N TYR A 86 -16.64 -6.73 4.58
CA TYR A 86 -18.02 -6.87 5.02
C TYR A 86 -18.13 -7.02 6.54
N MET A 87 -18.94 -6.15 7.14
CA MET A 87 -19.26 -6.16 8.57
C MET A 87 -20.76 -6.31 8.77
N ILE A 88 -21.18 -7.46 9.34
CA ILE A 88 -22.58 -7.67 9.71
C ILE A 88 -23.03 -6.65 10.78
N GLU A 89 -22.11 -6.23 11.64
CA GLU A 89 -22.33 -5.22 12.67
C GLU A 89 -22.75 -3.89 12.06
N GLU A 90 -22.14 -3.50 10.94
CA GLU A 90 -22.51 -2.29 10.21
C GLU A 90 -23.91 -2.39 9.61
N THR A 91 -24.25 -3.54 9.05
CA THR A 91 -25.60 -3.79 8.53
C THR A 91 -26.65 -3.67 9.64
N ILE A 92 -26.42 -4.31 10.80
CA ILE A 92 -27.32 -4.24 11.94
C ILE A 92 -27.48 -2.79 12.45
N LEU A 93 -26.39 -2.04 12.54
CA LEU A 93 -26.42 -0.64 12.97
C LEU A 93 -27.18 0.24 11.99
N LYS A 94 -26.98 0.06 10.69
CA LYS A 94 -27.71 0.79 9.63
C LYS A 94 -29.21 0.49 9.66
N ASP A 95 -29.60 -0.77 9.82
CA ASP A 95 -31.00 -1.18 9.91
C ASP A 95 -31.71 -0.59 11.14
N ASN A 96 -30.96 -0.24 12.19
CA ASN A 96 -31.43 0.41 13.39
C ASN A 96 -31.20 1.93 13.40
N ASN A 97 -30.92 2.55 12.25
CA ASN A 97 -30.75 4.00 12.07
C ASN A 97 -29.63 4.58 12.97
N ALA A 98 -28.54 3.85 13.17
CA ALA A 98 -27.38 4.36 13.87
C ALA A 98 -26.81 5.63 13.18
N SER A 99 -26.27 6.56 13.95
CA SER A 99 -25.65 7.77 13.40
C SER A 99 -24.37 7.45 12.64
N GLU A 100 -24.00 8.31 11.68
CA GLU A 100 -22.72 8.21 10.98
C GLU A 100 -21.51 8.25 11.94
N GLU A 101 -21.63 8.89 13.08
CA GLU A 101 -20.58 8.91 14.11
C GLU A 101 -20.33 7.50 14.64
N VAL A 102 -21.38 6.77 15.01
CA VAL A 102 -21.29 5.38 15.47
C VAL A 102 -20.73 4.46 14.37
N LEU A 103 -21.18 4.65 13.13
CA LEU A 103 -20.69 3.87 11.99
C LEU A 103 -19.20 4.15 11.72
N ASN A 104 -18.76 5.40 11.85
CA ASN A 104 -17.36 5.77 11.67
C ASN A 104 -16.47 5.22 12.80
N GLU A 105 -16.92 5.19 14.03
CA GLU A 105 -16.21 4.52 15.13
C GLU A 105 -16.05 3.02 14.87
N LEU A 106 -17.11 2.35 14.38
CA LEU A 106 -17.03 0.94 14.00
C LEU A 106 -16.01 0.70 12.86
N ARG A 107 -15.96 1.59 11.89
CA ARG A 107 -15.06 1.49 10.72
C ARG A 107 -13.62 1.92 11.04
N PHE A 108 -13.41 2.68 12.12
CA PHE A 108 -12.12 3.30 12.45
C PHE A 108 -10.94 2.33 12.44
N PRO A 109 -11.03 1.08 12.96
CA PRO A 109 -9.92 0.14 12.91
C PRO A 109 -9.47 -0.23 11.50
N ASN A 110 -10.30 0.00 10.48
CA ASN A 110 -10.03 -0.32 9.07
C ASN A 110 -9.53 -1.75 8.88
N SER A 111 -10.38 -2.70 9.18
CA SER A 111 -10.07 -4.14 9.18
C SER A 111 -9.46 -4.66 7.87
N ALA A 112 -9.91 -4.13 6.73
CA ALA A 112 -9.32 -4.48 5.43
C ALA A 112 -7.85 -4.02 5.34
N ALA A 113 -7.56 -2.77 5.71
CA ALA A 113 -6.20 -2.23 5.65
C ALA A 113 -5.23 -2.99 6.58
N GLN A 114 -5.70 -3.42 7.77
CA GLN A 114 -4.87 -4.23 8.67
C GLN A 114 -4.51 -5.59 8.05
N GLY A 115 -5.47 -6.29 7.43
CA GLY A 115 -5.21 -7.54 6.72
C GLY A 115 -4.26 -7.34 5.52
N ILE A 116 -4.45 -6.27 4.74
CA ILE A 116 -3.55 -5.90 3.64
C ILE A 116 -2.14 -5.63 4.16
N GLY A 117 -1.99 -4.87 5.26
CA GLY A 117 -0.69 -4.60 5.86
C GLY A 117 0.03 -5.87 6.31
N ALA A 118 -0.69 -6.81 6.94
CA ALA A 118 -0.14 -8.11 7.33
C ALA A 118 0.31 -8.94 6.11
N ALA A 119 -0.50 -8.98 5.04
CA ALA A 119 -0.16 -9.70 3.82
C ALA A 119 1.07 -9.08 3.11
N ILE A 120 1.14 -7.75 3.06
CA ILE A 120 2.30 -7.05 2.50
C ILE A 120 3.54 -7.36 3.34
N GLU A 121 3.48 -7.30 4.67
CA GLU A 121 4.64 -7.58 5.53
C GLU A 121 5.17 -9.00 5.31
N ASN A 122 4.29 -10.01 5.22
CA ASN A 122 4.71 -11.36 4.88
C ASN A 122 5.43 -11.42 3.52
N PHE A 123 4.94 -10.67 2.52
CA PHE A 123 5.61 -10.56 1.22
C PHE A 123 7.02 -9.97 1.36
N LEU A 124 7.16 -8.87 2.12
CA LEU A 124 8.44 -8.19 2.31
C LEU A 124 9.46 -9.08 3.03
N LEU A 125 9.03 -9.78 4.07
CA LEU A 125 9.88 -10.71 4.83
C LEU A 125 10.33 -11.88 3.95
N ALA A 126 9.43 -12.47 3.16
CA ALA A 126 9.76 -13.53 2.23
C ALA A 126 10.72 -13.05 1.11
N ALA A 127 10.53 -11.81 0.62
CA ALA A 127 11.44 -11.20 -0.34
C ALA A 127 12.86 -11.03 0.24
N THR A 128 12.95 -10.53 1.47
CA THR A 128 14.22 -10.36 2.19
C THR A 128 14.94 -11.69 2.39
N GLU A 129 14.23 -12.74 2.80
CA GLU A 129 14.79 -14.10 2.97
C GLU A 129 15.33 -14.65 1.64
N LEU A 130 14.72 -14.31 0.52
CA LEU A 130 15.14 -14.70 -0.81
C LEU A 130 16.23 -13.79 -1.41
N GLY A 131 16.72 -12.77 -0.67
CA GLY A 131 17.77 -11.86 -1.09
C GLY A 131 17.32 -10.72 -1.99
N TYR A 132 16.03 -10.37 -1.97
CA TYR A 132 15.48 -9.24 -2.72
C TYR A 132 15.27 -8.02 -1.84
N GLY A 133 15.40 -6.84 -2.46
CA GLY A 133 15.01 -5.56 -1.89
C GLY A 133 13.58 -5.20 -2.28
N THR A 134 12.86 -4.57 -1.36
CA THR A 134 11.48 -4.13 -1.56
C THR A 134 11.26 -2.73 -0.97
N CYS A 135 10.25 -2.03 -1.50
CA CYS A 135 9.74 -0.82 -0.87
C CYS A 135 8.20 -0.83 -0.89
N TYR A 136 7.60 -0.77 0.30
CA TYR A 136 6.15 -0.64 0.49
C TYR A 136 5.75 0.83 0.40
N MET A 137 4.86 1.14 -0.53
CA MET A 137 4.45 2.52 -0.85
C MET A 137 2.93 2.66 -0.79
N ILE A 138 2.45 3.62 -0.02
CA ILE A 138 1.06 4.10 -0.04
C ILE A 138 0.97 5.44 -0.77
N GLY A 139 2.03 6.26 -0.72
CA GLY A 139 2.06 7.59 -1.35
C GLY A 139 1.53 7.65 -2.78
N PRO A 140 1.90 6.76 -3.70
CA PRO A 140 1.41 6.77 -5.09
C PRO A 140 -0.11 6.63 -5.23
N THR A 141 -0.83 6.16 -4.19
CA THR A 141 -2.29 5.93 -4.25
C THR A 141 -3.12 7.21 -4.41
N HIS A 142 -2.52 8.40 -4.23
CA HIS A 142 -3.20 9.66 -4.58
C HIS A 142 -3.52 9.73 -6.09
N SER A 143 -2.84 8.92 -6.91
CA SER A 143 -3.06 8.78 -8.36
C SER A 143 -3.86 7.53 -8.73
N LYS A 144 -4.52 6.87 -7.76
CA LYS A 144 -5.14 5.55 -7.96
C LYS A 144 -6.09 5.46 -9.14
N GLY A 145 -6.92 6.47 -9.39
CA GLY A 145 -7.90 6.44 -10.48
C GLY A 145 -7.25 6.25 -11.86
N GLU A 146 -6.24 7.08 -12.20
CA GLU A 146 -5.53 6.96 -13.47
C GLU A 146 -4.66 5.68 -13.54
N ILE A 147 -4.14 5.20 -12.41
CA ILE A 147 -3.38 3.95 -12.35
C ILE A 147 -4.31 2.74 -12.58
N GLU A 148 -5.47 2.71 -11.93
CA GLU A 148 -6.48 1.66 -12.09
C GLU A 148 -6.96 1.58 -13.55
N GLU A 149 -7.25 2.74 -14.16
CA GLU A 149 -7.63 2.84 -15.56
C GLU A 149 -6.52 2.33 -16.50
N LEU A 150 -5.26 2.71 -16.25
CA LEU A 150 -4.12 2.28 -17.07
C LEU A 150 -3.86 0.78 -16.96
N ILE A 151 -4.01 0.18 -15.76
CA ILE A 151 -3.82 -1.26 -15.54
C ILE A 151 -5.00 -2.04 -16.12
N ASN A 152 -6.18 -1.45 -16.18
CA ASN A 152 -7.43 -2.06 -16.64
C ASN A 152 -7.73 -3.39 -15.93
N PHE A 153 -7.68 -3.35 -14.60
CA PHE A 153 -7.96 -4.51 -13.76
C PHE A 153 -9.48 -4.69 -13.62
N GLU A 154 -10.02 -5.71 -14.29
CA GLU A 154 -11.45 -5.96 -14.46
C GLU A 154 -12.14 -6.56 -13.20
N LYS A 155 -11.98 -5.89 -12.04
CA LYS A 155 -12.68 -6.26 -10.79
C LYS A 155 -13.10 -4.99 -10.07
N ASP A 156 -14.30 -4.49 -10.40
CA ASP A 156 -14.79 -3.18 -9.98
C ASP A 156 -14.89 -3.01 -8.45
N GLU A 157 -15.09 -4.11 -7.70
CA GLU A 157 -15.16 -4.09 -6.24
C GLU A 157 -13.79 -3.88 -5.57
N TYR A 158 -12.69 -4.01 -6.32
CA TYR A 158 -11.33 -3.83 -5.79
C TYR A 158 -10.81 -2.42 -6.04
N LYS A 159 -10.15 -1.85 -5.05
CA LYS A 159 -9.49 -0.53 -5.12
C LYS A 159 -8.01 -0.66 -4.77
N LEU A 160 -7.18 0.13 -5.44
CA LEU A 160 -5.75 0.18 -5.19
C LEU A 160 -5.47 0.72 -3.78
N MET A 161 -4.75 -0.07 -2.98
CA MET A 161 -4.42 0.24 -1.59
C MET A 161 -2.94 0.54 -1.39
N ALA A 162 -2.06 -0.13 -2.14
CA ALA A 162 -0.62 0.02 -1.99
C ALA A 162 0.12 -0.46 -3.23
N MET A 163 1.41 -0.15 -3.28
CA MET A 163 2.33 -0.66 -4.30
C MET A 163 3.61 -1.15 -3.61
N ILE A 164 4.23 -2.19 -4.17
CA ILE A 164 5.50 -2.73 -3.70
C ILE A 164 6.46 -2.78 -4.89
N SER A 165 7.58 -2.08 -4.81
CA SER A 165 8.69 -2.33 -5.74
C SER A 165 9.48 -3.55 -5.28
N LEU A 166 9.96 -4.36 -6.23
CA LEU A 166 10.74 -5.55 -5.96
C LEU A 166 11.90 -5.63 -6.95
N GLY A 167 13.10 -5.87 -6.45
CA GLY A 167 14.33 -6.03 -7.24
C GLY A 167 15.50 -6.45 -6.38
N VAL A 168 16.67 -6.57 -6.97
CA VAL A 168 17.93 -6.72 -6.24
C VAL A 168 18.42 -5.32 -5.89
N ALA A 169 18.72 -5.07 -4.61
CA ALA A 169 19.28 -3.79 -4.18
C ALA A 169 20.67 -3.55 -4.80
N GLU A 170 20.93 -2.34 -5.25
CA GLU A 170 22.25 -1.95 -5.78
C GLU A 170 23.27 -1.76 -4.66
N ASP A 171 22.82 -1.45 -3.44
CA ASP A 171 23.66 -1.20 -2.28
C ASP A 171 23.18 -2.09 -1.11
N ASP A 172 24.13 -2.87 -0.56
CA ASP A 172 23.88 -3.76 0.59
C ASP A 172 23.91 -3.02 1.93
N THR A 173 24.16 -1.71 1.94
CA THR A 173 24.18 -0.92 3.17
C THR A 173 22.75 -0.56 3.60
N PRO A 174 22.17 -1.24 4.60
CA PRO A 174 20.82 -0.92 5.06
C PRO A 174 20.81 0.46 5.71
N ASN A 175 20.25 1.45 5.02
CA ASN A 175 19.94 2.75 5.62
C ASN A 175 18.64 2.63 6.41
N SER A 176 18.74 2.18 7.65
CA SER A 176 17.59 2.08 8.54
C SER A 176 17.32 3.45 9.17
N PRO A 177 16.16 4.07 8.88
CA PRO A 177 15.77 5.29 9.58
C PRO A 177 15.63 5.02 11.10
N PRO A 178 15.83 6.05 11.95
CA PRO A 178 15.77 5.87 13.40
C PRO A 178 14.40 5.31 13.84
N ARG A 179 14.43 4.49 14.88
CA ARG A 179 13.24 3.93 15.51
C ARG A 179 13.06 4.53 16.89
N LYS A 180 11.82 4.63 17.36
CA LYS A 180 11.51 4.94 18.74
C LYS A 180 12.03 3.82 19.64
N SER A 181 12.38 4.16 20.87
CA SER A 181 12.74 3.14 21.86
C SER A 181 11.52 2.32 22.29
N LEU A 182 11.75 1.16 22.88
CA LEU A 182 10.65 0.31 23.39
C LEU A 182 9.86 1.04 24.47
N GLU A 183 10.53 1.83 25.31
CA GLU A 183 9.91 2.59 26.40
C GLU A 183 8.94 3.67 25.87
N GLU A 184 9.15 4.17 24.65
CA GLU A 184 8.24 5.15 24.03
C GLU A 184 6.98 4.52 23.45
N VAL A 185 6.95 3.21 23.21
CA VAL A 185 5.88 2.54 22.45
C VAL A 185 5.26 1.35 23.17
N VAL A 186 5.79 0.98 24.34
CA VAL A 186 5.31 -0.17 25.13
C VAL A 186 4.94 0.27 26.55
N THR A 187 3.78 -0.15 26.99
CA THR A 187 3.34 0.01 28.38
C THR A 187 2.97 -1.35 28.95
N PHE A 188 3.56 -1.74 30.09
CA PHE A 188 3.15 -2.90 30.85
C PHE A 188 2.11 -2.48 31.89
N VAL A 189 0.99 -3.20 31.93
CA VAL A 189 -0.05 -3.02 32.95
C VAL A 189 -0.04 -4.28 33.80
N GLU A 190 0.24 -4.12 35.13
CA GLU A 190 0.29 -5.19 36.10
C GLU A 190 -1.05 -5.31 36.86
#